data_8d14d7260b4043b8d94c073038ac1db0
#
_entry.id   8d14d7260b4043b8d94c073038ac1db0
#
_cell.length_a   1.000
_cell.length_b   1.000
_cell.length_c   1.000
_cell.angle_alpha   90.00
_cell.angle_beta   90.00
_cell.angle_gamma   90.00
#
_symmetry.space_group_name_H-M   'P 1'
#
loop_
_entity.id
_entity.type
_entity.pdbx_description
1 polymer ?
#
loop_
_entity_poly.entity_id
_entity_poly.type
_entity_poly.pdbx_seq_one_letter_code
_entity_poly.pdbx_strand_id
1 'polypeptide(L)'
;GGGKGLFWNTRVKDIKKGRKYRGQWTIPKNNKKEESVWEGLGIMEFPDGSRYEGMTKNSLFHGKGRMTHSNGDIYQGEWVEGKACGKGVFIDQQGSMYEGEWKNDAYHGKGTEQWNHNTIVYTGDFVDGQKTGKGKFEFDGNMYQGDFVDGKFHGRGKYYFAESGKIYEGDFRENNMDGKGR
;
A
#
# COMPACT_ATOMS: atom_id res chain seq x y z
N GLY A 1 11.03 31.86 -26.17
CA GLY A 1 11.26 30.67 -25.35
C GLY A 1 10.68 30.89 -23.97
N GLY A 2 9.41 30.53 -23.71
CA GLY A 2 8.79 30.61 -22.40
C GLY A 2 9.01 29.30 -21.65
N GLY A 3 9.95 29.29 -20.70
CA GLY A 3 10.21 28.16 -19.84
C GLY A 3 8.98 27.80 -18.98
N LYS A 4 8.74 26.51 -18.77
CA LYS A 4 7.87 26.03 -17.70
C LYS A 4 8.51 26.47 -16.37
N GLY A 5 8.07 27.59 -15.80
CA GLY A 5 8.48 28.00 -14.46
C GLY A 5 7.78 27.13 -13.44
N LEU A 6 8.53 26.29 -12.72
CA LEU A 6 8.07 25.73 -11.47
C LEU A 6 8.18 26.83 -10.41
N PHE A 7 7.03 27.23 -9.86
CA PHE A 7 6.98 28.23 -8.81
C PHE A 7 6.89 27.52 -7.46
N TRP A 8 7.73 27.94 -6.52
CA TRP A 8 7.65 27.48 -5.13
C TRP A 8 6.80 28.47 -4.32
N ASN A 9 5.72 28.00 -3.75
CA ASN A 9 4.90 28.86 -2.88
C ASN A 9 5.04 28.41 -1.42
N THR A 10 5.65 29.28 -0.62
CA THR A 10 5.77 29.09 0.83
C THR A 10 4.46 29.43 1.58
N ARG A 11 3.52 30.11 0.93
CA ARG A 11 2.23 30.45 1.52
C ARG A 11 1.25 29.30 1.37
N VAL A 12 0.54 28.99 2.45
CA VAL A 12 -0.59 28.05 2.43
C VAL A 12 -1.68 28.64 1.54
N LYS A 13 -2.04 27.96 0.48
CA LYS A 13 -3.17 28.34 -0.39
C LYS A 13 -4.37 27.51 0.00
N ASP A 14 -5.44 28.19 0.40
CA ASP A 14 -6.73 27.53 0.59
C ASP A 14 -7.30 27.17 -0.79
N ILE A 15 -7.48 25.87 -1.03
CA ILE A 15 -8.03 25.33 -2.25
C ILE A 15 -9.41 24.74 -1.97
N LYS A 16 -10.26 24.67 -3.00
CA LYS A 16 -11.66 24.23 -2.91
C LYS A 16 -11.92 23.18 -1.81
N LYS A 17 -12.96 23.33 -1.02
CA LYS A 17 -13.40 22.43 0.06
C LYS A 17 -12.52 22.41 1.33
N GLY A 18 -11.88 23.54 1.69
CA GLY A 18 -11.09 23.64 2.93
C GLY A 18 -9.77 22.89 2.92
N ARG A 19 -9.30 22.44 1.76
CA ARG A 19 -7.97 21.84 1.61
C ARG A 19 -6.92 22.93 1.55
N LYS A 20 -5.78 22.70 2.18
CA LYS A 20 -4.63 23.61 2.17
C LYS A 20 -3.47 22.97 1.43
N TYR A 21 -2.87 23.69 0.50
CA TYR A 21 -1.72 23.26 -0.25
C TYR A 21 -0.54 24.22 -0.10
N ARG A 22 0.64 23.65 0.09
CA ARG A 22 1.92 24.36 0.08
C ARG A 22 2.93 23.53 -0.73
N GLY A 23 3.47 24.09 -1.79
CA GLY A 23 4.40 23.35 -2.65
C GLY A 23 4.60 23.98 -4.01
N GLN A 24 5.12 23.19 -4.91
CA GLN A 24 5.39 23.58 -6.29
C GLN A 24 4.11 23.56 -7.13
N TRP A 25 4.01 24.49 -8.03
CA TRP A 25 2.87 24.59 -8.95
C TRP A 25 3.29 25.22 -10.27
N THR A 26 2.48 25.05 -11.30
CA THR A 26 2.68 25.65 -12.62
C THR A 26 1.34 26.14 -13.19
N ILE A 27 1.40 27.04 -14.16
CA ILE A 27 0.26 27.40 -14.99
C ILE A 27 0.43 26.77 -16.36
N PRO A 28 -0.42 25.80 -16.75
CA PRO A 28 -0.33 25.18 -18.07
C PRO A 28 -0.53 26.20 -19.20
N LYS A 29 0.28 26.15 -20.25
CA LYS A 29 0.25 27.10 -21.38
C LYS A 29 -1.10 27.19 -22.10
N ASN A 30 -1.88 26.11 -22.08
CA ASN A 30 -3.18 26.02 -22.75
C ASN A 30 -4.37 26.20 -21.78
N ASN A 31 -4.11 26.62 -20.55
CA ASN A 31 -5.16 26.83 -19.56
C ASN A 31 -5.77 28.23 -19.74
N LYS A 32 -6.91 28.30 -20.44
CA LYS A 32 -7.63 29.57 -20.71
C LYS A 32 -8.10 30.29 -19.43
N LYS A 33 -8.12 29.61 -18.30
CA LYS A 33 -8.53 30.18 -16.98
C LYS A 33 -7.34 30.57 -16.12
N GLU A 34 -6.08 30.38 -16.60
CA GLU A 34 -4.86 30.63 -15.82
C GLU A 34 -4.84 29.94 -14.44
N GLU A 35 -5.59 28.85 -14.30
CA GLU A 35 -5.65 28.10 -13.04
C GLU A 35 -4.32 27.36 -12.81
N SER A 36 -3.75 27.53 -11.61
CA SER A 36 -2.54 26.82 -11.21
C SER A 36 -2.84 25.35 -10.97
N VAL A 37 -1.93 24.48 -11.40
CA VAL A 37 -1.92 23.04 -11.09
C VAL A 37 -0.75 22.71 -10.19
N TRP A 38 -0.91 21.78 -9.28
CA TRP A 38 0.19 21.30 -8.45
C TRP A 38 1.09 20.43 -9.31
N GLU A 39 2.37 20.73 -9.25
CA GLU A 39 3.36 20.07 -10.09
C GLU A 39 4.70 20.03 -9.35
N GLY A 40 5.19 18.85 -8.98
CA GLY A 40 6.40 18.68 -8.21
C GLY A 40 6.14 18.42 -6.72
N LEU A 41 7.05 18.84 -5.85
CA LEU A 41 6.93 18.59 -4.40
C LEU A 41 5.90 19.48 -3.74
N GLY A 42 5.10 18.88 -2.85
CA GLY A 42 4.09 19.62 -2.09
C GLY A 42 3.59 18.90 -0.85
N ILE A 43 2.89 19.67 -0.04
CA ILE A 43 2.18 19.24 1.16
C ILE A 43 0.73 19.63 0.98
N MET A 44 -0.17 18.67 1.20
CA MET A 44 -1.61 18.89 1.23
C MET A 44 -2.16 18.54 2.60
N GLU A 45 -2.94 19.42 3.17
CA GLU A 45 -3.70 19.19 4.40
C GLU A 45 -5.20 19.15 4.05
N PHE A 46 -5.89 18.16 4.59
CA PHE A 46 -7.31 17.93 4.39
C PHE A 46 -8.11 18.39 5.61
N PRO A 47 -9.40 18.74 5.43
CA PRO A 47 -10.25 19.18 6.53
C PRO A 47 -10.43 18.18 7.66
N ASP A 48 -10.30 16.89 7.37
CA ASP A 48 -10.37 15.79 8.35
C ASP A 48 -9.10 15.59 9.16
N GLY A 49 -8.03 16.37 8.88
CA GLY A 49 -6.72 16.25 9.51
C GLY A 49 -5.74 15.33 8.78
N SER A 50 -6.18 14.66 7.73
CA SER A 50 -5.28 13.88 6.88
C SER A 50 -4.26 14.79 6.19
N ARG A 51 -3.05 14.25 5.89
CA ARG A 51 -1.96 14.99 5.30
C ARG A 51 -1.19 14.17 4.28
N TYR A 52 -0.99 14.75 3.11
CA TYR A 52 -0.09 14.20 2.08
C TYR A 52 1.19 15.03 1.98
N GLU A 53 2.31 14.38 1.85
CA GLU A 53 3.63 14.97 1.57
C GLU A 53 4.30 14.18 0.45
N GLY A 54 4.59 14.83 -0.67
CA GLY A 54 5.21 14.13 -1.78
C GLY A 54 5.09 14.84 -3.11
N MET A 55 5.33 14.06 -4.16
CA MET A 55 5.25 14.53 -5.54
C MET A 55 3.80 14.65 -5.99
N THR A 56 3.55 15.69 -6.77
CA THR A 56 2.27 15.92 -7.45
C THR A 56 2.49 16.13 -8.94
N LYS A 57 1.51 15.77 -9.74
CA LYS A 57 1.48 15.98 -11.18
C LYS A 57 0.04 16.24 -11.61
N ASN A 58 -0.19 17.31 -12.38
CA ASN A 58 -1.53 17.72 -12.82
C ASN A 58 -2.55 17.78 -11.67
N SER A 59 -2.14 18.29 -10.49
CA SER A 59 -2.96 18.38 -9.27
C SER A 59 -3.40 17.03 -8.68
N LEU A 60 -2.71 15.93 -8.99
CA LEU A 60 -2.90 14.60 -8.43
C LEU A 60 -1.61 14.14 -7.73
N PHE A 61 -1.74 13.29 -6.71
CA PHE A 61 -0.59 12.61 -6.11
C PHE A 61 0.08 11.74 -7.18
N HIS A 62 1.40 11.83 -7.26
CA HIS A 62 2.17 11.14 -8.29
C HIS A 62 3.61 10.91 -7.81
N GLY A 63 4.28 9.85 -8.34
CA GLY A 63 5.63 9.55 -7.91
C GLY A 63 5.69 9.14 -6.42
N LYS A 64 6.73 9.55 -5.69
CA LYS A 64 6.89 9.19 -4.27
C LYS A 64 6.15 10.15 -3.36
N GLY A 65 5.46 9.61 -2.37
CA GLY A 65 4.73 10.41 -1.38
C GLY A 65 4.30 9.61 -0.15
N ARG A 66 3.95 10.35 0.90
CA ARG A 66 3.45 9.83 2.16
C ARG A 66 2.09 10.44 2.45
N MET A 67 1.11 9.59 2.71
CA MET A 67 -0.21 9.95 3.23
C MET A 67 -0.28 9.55 4.70
N THR A 68 -0.65 10.48 5.55
CA THR A 68 -1.04 10.22 6.93
C THR A 68 -2.53 10.50 7.03
N HIS A 69 -3.31 9.48 7.34
CA HIS A 69 -4.76 9.60 7.50
C HIS A 69 -5.10 10.15 8.89
N SER A 70 -6.27 10.76 9.02
CA SER A 70 -6.76 11.34 10.28
C SER A 70 -6.90 10.32 11.41
N ASN A 71 -7.11 9.04 11.08
CA ASN A 71 -7.14 7.93 12.03
C ASN A 71 -5.75 7.43 12.47
N GLY A 72 -4.67 7.99 11.92
CA GLY A 72 -3.29 7.60 12.23
C GLY A 72 -2.66 6.58 11.28
N ASP A 73 -3.41 6.02 10.33
CA ASP A 73 -2.86 5.12 9.32
C ASP A 73 -1.89 5.88 8.39
N ILE A 74 -0.84 5.20 7.97
CA ILE A 74 0.20 5.79 7.12
C ILE A 74 0.41 4.92 5.90
N TYR A 75 0.38 5.55 4.71
CA TYR A 75 0.93 4.97 3.50
C TYR A 75 2.14 5.76 3.05
N GLN A 76 3.23 5.09 2.72
CA GLN A 76 4.41 5.68 2.12
C GLN A 76 4.86 4.84 0.94
N GLY A 77 4.86 5.41 -0.26
CA GLY A 77 5.19 4.66 -1.46
C GLY A 77 5.02 5.46 -2.74
N GLU A 78 4.77 4.71 -3.80
CA GLU A 78 4.58 5.25 -5.14
C GLU A 78 3.10 5.54 -5.40
N TRP A 79 2.86 6.61 -6.15
CA TRP A 79 1.53 7.12 -6.50
C TRP A 79 1.41 7.32 -8.00
N VAL A 80 0.30 6.95 -8.57
CA VAL A 80 -0.05 7.21 -9.96
C VAL A 80 -1.47 7.76 -10.00
N GLU A 81 -1.62 9.01 -10.50
CA GLU A 81 -2.92 9.68 -10.68
C GLU A 81 -3.81 9.65 -9.42
N GLY A 82 -3.20 9.89 -8.25
CA GLY A 82 -3.89 9.97 -6.97
C GLY A 82 -4.12 8.63 -6.27
N LYS A 83 -3.61 7.51 -6.83
CA LYS A 83 -3.76 6.17 -6.27
C LYS A 83 -2.41 5.56 -5.88
N ALA A 84 -2.39 4.78 -4.81
CA ALA A 84 -1.25 3.96 -4.43
C ALA A 84 -0.98 2.91 -5.52
N CYS A 85 0.24 2.90 -6.05
CA CYS A 85 0.70 1.99 -7.10
C CYS A 85 2.19 1.70 -6.90
N GLY A 86 2.72 0.65 -7.56
CA GLY A 86 4.14 0.31 -7.47
C GLY A 86 4.50 -0.20 -6.09
N LYS A 87 5.63 0.22 -5.53
CA LYS A 87 6.08 -0.23 -4.20
C LYS A 87 5.68 0.74 -3.10
N GLY A 88 5.23 0.18 -1.97
CA GLY A 88 4.83 0.99 -0.83
C GLY A 88 4.68 0.20 0.46
N VAL A 89 4.67 0.94 1.56
CA VAL A 89 4.46 0.44 2.91
C VAL A 89 3.20 1.10 3.48
N PHE A 90 2.34 0.30 4.06
CA PHE A 90 1.18 0.75 4.82
C PHE A 90 1.33 0.30 6.28
N ILE A 91 1.03 1.17 7.21
CA ILE A 91 1.04 0.89 8.66
C ILE A 91 -0.26 1.43 9.23
N ASP A 92 -1.03 0.57 9.90
CA ASP A 92 -2.21 0.99 10.62
C ASP A 92 -1.88 1.50 12.03
N GLN A 93 -2.86 2.09 12.71
CA GLN A 93 -2.69 2.61 14.07
C GLN A 93 -2.46 1.51 15.12
N GLN A 94 -2.74 0.24 14.82
CA GLN A 94 -2.46 -0.92 15.67
C GLN A 94 -1.04 -1.47 15.45
N GLY A 95 -0.29 -0.91 14.49
CA GLY A 95 1.06 -1.34 14.14
C GLY A 95 1.11 -2.54 13.21
N SER A 96 -0.01 -2.95 12.61
CA SER A 96 0.01 -3.91 11.51
C SER A 96 0.60 -3.23 10.29
N MET A 97 1.37 -3.99 9.50
CA MET A 97 2.12 -3.45 8.38
C MET A 97 1.93 -4.32 7.12
N TYR A 98 1.82 -3.66 5.99
CA TYR A 98 2.02 -4.27 4.67
C TYR A 98 3.18 -3.58 3.96
N GLU A 99 4.09 -4.36 3.43
CA GLU A 99 5.17 -3.90 2.55
C GLU A 99 5.17 -4.72 1.27
N GLY A 100 5.00 -4.09 0.12
CA GLY A 100 4.92 -4.83 -1.14
C GLY A 100 4.50 -3.97 -2.33
N GLU A 101 3.97 -4.67 -3.33
CA GLU A 101 3.46 -4.07 -4.55
C GLU A 101 2.00 -3.64 -4.38
N TRP A 102 1.64 -2.56 -5.04
CA TRP A 102 0.34 -1.91 -5.00
C TRP A 102 -0.20 -1.68 -6.40
N LYS A 103 -1.50 -1.78 -6.55
CA LYS A 103 -2.21 -1.45 -7.78
C LYS A 103 -3.58 -0.86 -7.44
N ASN A 104 -3.82 0.39 -7.85
CA ASN A 104 -5.09 1.08 -7.66
C ASN A 104 -5.58 1.04 -6.20
N ASP A 105 -4.73 1.40 -5.24
CA ASP A 105 -5.00 1.43 -3.79
C ASP A 105 -5.16 0.05 -3.13
N ALA A 106 -4.88 -1.05 -3.84
CA ALA A 106 -4.95 -2.40 -3.29
C ALA A 106 -3.58 -3.10 -3.28
N TYR A 107 -3.36 -4.00 -2.30
CA TYR A 107 -2.21 -4.90 -2.28
C TYR A 107 -2.23 -5.75 -3.54
N HIS A 108 -1.09 -5.87 -4.21
CA HIS A 108 -0.97 -6.60 -5.47
C HIS A 108 0.43 -7.18 -5.62
N GLY A 109 0.62 -8.16 -6.53
CA GLY A 109 1.95 -8.73 -6.77
C GLY A 109 2.54 -9.38 -5.52
N LYS A 110 3.82 -9.15 -5.26
CA LYS A 110 4.52 -9.71 -4.09
C LYS A 110 4.46 -8.74 -2.92
N GLY A 111 4.20 -9.29 -1.71
CA GLY A 111 4.17 -8.50 -0.50
C GLY A 111 4.32 -9.32 0.78
N THR A 112 4.57 -8.59 1.86
CA THR A 112 4.61 -9.12 3.23
C THR A 112 3.61 -8.34 4.07
N GLU A 113 2.74 -9.05 4.75
CA GLU A 113 1.78 -8.49 5.70
C GLU A 113 2.08 -9.04 7.10
N GLN A 114 2.10 -8.15 8.09
CA GLN A 114 2.52 -8.45 9.47
C GLN A 114 1.48 -7.92 10.45
N TRP A 115 1.16 -8.73 11.48
CA TRP A 115 0.23 -8.38 12.55
C TRP A 115 0.84 -8.69 13.91
N ASN A 116 0.22 -8.16 14.97
CA ASN A 116 0.60 -8.43 16.35
C ASN A 116 2.11 -8.30 16.60
N HIS A 117 2.71 -7.17 16.19
CA HIS A 117 4.13 -6.91 16.36
C HIS A 117 5.01 -8.02 15.77
N ASN A 118 4.69 -8.44 14.53
CA ASN A 118 5.41 -9.46 13.76
C ASN A 118 5.28 -10.91 14.27
N THR A 119 4.34 -11.20 15.14
CA THR A 119 4.06 -12.60 15.58
C THR A 119 3.25 -13.38 14.55
N ILE A 120 2.54 -12.67 13.67
CA ILE A 120 1.80 -13.24 12.54
C ILE A 120 2.31 -12.57 11.27
N VAL A 121 2.82 -13.36 10.33
CA VAL A 121 3.42 -12.87 9.09
C VAL A 121 2.94 -13.69 7.90
N TYR A 122 2.47 -13.01 6.87
CA TYR A 122 2.29 -13.59 5.54
C TYR A 122 3.27 -12.97 4.56
N THR A 123 3.92 -13.80 3.75
CA THR A 123 4.76 -13.37 2.63
C THR A 123 4.35 -14.15 1.39
N GLY A 124 3.92 -13.49 0.34
CA GLY A 124 3.47 -14.20 -0.87
C GLY A 124 2.82 -13.29 -1.91
N ASP A 125 1.96 -13.92 -2.72
CA ASP A 125 1.26 -13.26 -3.80
C ASP A 125 -0.05 -12.64 -3.33
N PHE A 126 -0.35 -11.46 -3.88
CA PHE A 126 -1.61 -10.73 -3.68
C PHE A 126 -2.23 -10.36 -5.02
N VAL A 127 -3.54 -10.46 -5.11
CA VAL A 127 -4.35 -9.91 -6.21
C VAL A 127 -5.52 -9.14 -5.59
N ASP A 128 -5.60 -7.85 -5.88
CA ASP A 128 -6.66 -6.94 -5.43
C ASP A 128 -6.97 -7.07 -3.93
N GLY A 129 -5.90 -7.09 -3.11
CA GLY A 129 -5.95 -7.19 -1.66
C GLY A 129 -6.08 -8.60 -1.08
N GLN A 130 -6.27 -9.63 -1.92
CA GLN A 130 -6.45 -11.02 -1.48
C GLN A 130 -5.15 -11.82 -1.60
N LYS A 131 -4.81 -12.59 -0.56
CA LYS A 131 -3.72 -13.57 -0.60
C LYS A 131 -4.07 -14.67 -1.59
N THR A 132 -3.17 -14.96 -2.53
CA THR A 132 -3.39 -15.93 -3.60
C THR A 132 -2.07 -16.57 -4.04
N GLY A 133 -2.12 -17.53 -4.96
CA GLY A 133 -0.90 -18.11 -5.52
C GLY A 133 -0.02 -18.79 -4.48
N LYS A 134 1.28 -18.52 -4.50
CA LYS A 134 2.23 -19.11 -3.57
C LYS A 134 2.53 -18.14 -2.42
N GLY A 135 2.56 -18.69 -1.19
CA GLY A 135 2.87 -17.90 -0.01
C GLY A 135 3.36 -18.74 1.16
N LYS A 136 3.87 -18.00 2.15
CA LYS A 136 4.29 -18.49 3.46
C LYS A 136 3.49 -17.73 4.53
N PHE A 137 2.94 -18.46 5.48
CA PHE A 137 2.22 -17.90 6.62
C PHE A 137 2.82 -18.44 7.93
N GLU A 138 3.21 -17.54 8.80
CA GLU A 138 3.85 -17.84 10.09
C GLU A 138 2.99 -17.28 11.21
N PHE A 139 2.68 -18.07 12.22
CA PHE A 139 1.89 -17.67 13.38
C PHE A 139 2.15 -18.59 14.57
N ASP A 140 2.39 -18.02 15.74
CA ASP A 140 2.63 -18.75 16.99
C ASP A 140 3.66 -19.90 16.85
N GLY A 141 4.71 -19.65 16.06
CA GLY A 141 5.77 -20.63 15.76
C GLY A 141 5.39 -21.68 14.72
N ASN A 142 4.11 -21.82 14.35
CA ASN A 142 3.67 -22.66 13.24
C ASN A 142 3.99 -21.98 11.91
N MET A 143 4.09 -22.78 10.85
CA MET A 143 4.34 -22.26 9.51
C MET A 143 3.58 -23.09 8.47
N TYR A 144 2.88 -22.40 7.58
CA TYR A 144 2.39 -22.96 6.32
C TYR A 144 3.17 -22.38 5.15
N GLN A 145 3.53 -23.20 4.19
CA GLN A 145 4.10 -22.78 2.91
C GLN A 145 3.44 -23.57 1.78
N GLY A 146 2.76 -22.90 0.88
CA GLY A 146 2.01 -23.58 -0.17
C GLY A 146 1.14 -22.65 -1.00
N ASP A 147 0.09 -23.24 -1.57
CA ASP A 147 -0.89 -22.50 -2.37
C ASP A 147 -1.93 -21.81 -1.50
N PHE A 148 -2.35 -20.63 -1.96
CA PHE A 148 -3.42 -19.83 -1.38
C PHE A 148 -4.50 -19.56 -2.42
N VAL A 149 -5.75 -19.65 -2.01
CA VAL A 149 -6.92 -19.21 -2.76
C VAL A 149 -7.84 -18.44 -1.81
N ASP A 150 -8.19 -17.21 -2.16
CA ASP A 150 -9.05 -16.33 -1.36
C ASP A 150 -8.62 -16.22 0.11
N GLY A 151 -7.30 -16.08 0.34
CA GLY A 151 -6.70 -15.93 1.67
C GLY A 151 -6.62 -17.22 2.50
N LYS A 152 -6.97 -18.38 1.93
CA LYS A 152 -6.99 -19.67 2.63
C LYS A 152 -5.92 -20.61 2.08
N PHE A 153 -5.41 -21.51 2.94
CA PHE A 153 -4.55 -22.62 2.51
C PHE A 153 -5.31 -23.50 1.55
N HIS A 154 -4.71 -23.79 0.41
CA HIS A 154 -5.33 -24.58 -0.65
C HIS A 154 -4.27 -25.38 -1.42
N GLY A 155 -4.70 -26.33 -2.27
CA GLY A 155 -3.79 -27.08 -3.14
C GLY A 155 -2.67 -27.77 -2.38
N ARG A 156 -1.46 -27.72 -2.91
CA ARG A 156 -0.29 -28.38 -2.30
C ARG A 156 0.43 -27.46 -1.34
N GLY A 157 0.74 -27.99 -0.14
CA GLY A 157 1.44 -27.23 0.88
C GLY A 157 2.16 -28.08 1.89
N LYS A 158 2.97 -27.39 2.70
CA LYS A 158 3.74 -27.92 3.81
C LYS A 158 3.40 -27.13 5.06
N TYR A 159 3.05 -27.87 6.13
CA TYR A 159 2.70 -27.28 7.42
C TYR A 159 3.66 -27.79 8.49
N TYR A 160 4.28 -26.89 9.23
CA TYR A 160 5.11 -27.17 10.38
C TYR A 160 4.33 -26.87 11.66
N PHE A 161 4.27 -27.86 12.56
CA PHE A 161 3.63 -27.77 13.88
C PHE A 161 4.69 -27.45 14.92
N ALA A 162 4.67 -26.24 15.48
CA ALA A 162 5.66 -25.80 16.46
C ALA A 162 5.71 -26.67 17.71
N GLU A 163 4.54 -27.03 18.26
CA GLU A 163 4.42 -27.81 19.50
C GLU A 163 5.03 -29.21 19.40
N SER A 164 4.83 -29.89 18.28
CA SER A 164 5.28 -31.28 18.11
C SER A 164 6.55 -31.45 17.27
N GLY A 165 7.00 -30.36 16.60
CA GLY A 165 8.08 -30.40 15.62
C GLY A 165 7.77 -31.19 14.35
N LYS A 166 6.52 -31.65 14.19
CA LYS A 166 6.10 -32.46 13.05
C LYS A 166 5.86 -31.59 11.81
N ILE A 167 5.95 -32.25 10.67
CA ILE A 167 5.66 -31.63 9.37
C ILE A 167 4.59 -32.48 8.68
N TYR A 168 3.59 -31.82 8.12
CA TYR A 168 2.67 -32.38 7.15
C TYR A 168 2.98 -31.82 5.77
N GLU A 169 3.07 -32.68 4.77
CA GLU A 169 3.25 -32.29 3.37
C GLU A 169 2.18 -33.02 2.54
N GLY A 170 1.24 -32.25 1.97
CA GLY A 170 0.10 -32.83 1.30
C GLY A 170 -0.86 -31.78 0.71
N ASP A 171 -2.09 -32.21 0.53
CA ASP A 171 -3.15 -31.39 -0.02
C ASP A 171 -3.86 -30.60 1.08
N PHE A 172 -4.32 -29.40 0.74
CA PHE A 172 -5.10 -28.49 1.59
C PHE A 172 -6.35 -28.02 0.86
N ARG A 173 -7.44 -27.84 1.60
CA ARG A 173 -8.65 -27.23 1.12
C ARG A 173 -9.27 -26.38 2.22
N GLU A 174 -9.50 -25.09 1.95
CA GLU A 174 -10.15 -24.17 2.88
C GLU A 174 -9.53 -24.19 4.28
N ASN A 175 -8.20 -24.08 4.38
CA ASN A 175 -7.37 -24.16 5.58
C ASN A 175 -7.26 -25.54 6.25
N ASN A 176 -7.90 -26.57 5.73
CA ASN A 176 -7.86 -27.92 6.29
C ASN A 176 -6.91 -28.80 5.47
N MET A 177 -6.23 -29.72 6.16
CA MET A 177 -5.54 -30.82 5.49
C MET A 177 -6.59 -31.70 4.81
N ASP A 178 -6.41 -31.99 3.53
CA ASP A 178 -7.37 -32.72 2.70
C ASP A 178 -6.63 -33.80 1.89
N GLY A 179 -7.23 -34.96 1.72
CA GLY A 179 -6.67 -36.02 0.90
C GLY A 179 -5.42 -36.71 1.50
N LYS A 180 -4.47 -37.00 0.62
CA LYS A 180 -3.24 -37.74 0.98
C LYS A 180 -2.10 -36.79 1.36
N GLY A 181 -1.47 -37.07 2.49
CA GLY A 181 -0.28 -36.38 2.95
C GLY A 181 0.65 -37.31 3.72
N ARG A 182 1.83 -36.82 4.04
CA ARG A 182 2.86 -37.54 4.82
C ARG A 182 3.47 -36.64 5.87
#